data_1b0d68117964c6cc55b66b1c6f56e1f2
#
_entry.id   1b0d68117964c6cc55b66b1c6f56e1f2
#
_cell.length_a   1.000
_cell.length_b   1.000
_cell.length_c   1.000
_cell.angle_alpha   90.00
_cell.angle_beta   90.00
_cell.angle_gamma   90.00
#
_symmetry.space_group_name_H-M   'P 1'
#
loop_
_entity.id
_entity.type
_entity.pdbx_description
1 polymer ?
#
loop_
_entity_poly.entity_id
_entity_poly.type
_entity_poly.pdbx_seq_one_letter_code
_entity_poly.pdbx_strand_id
1 'polypeptide(L)'
;MLETYHFMKKYYYLLITIFLLASCEEDIKFNTPAFQSLKDNVFWRAQNYSAQAKAGGGVYISGGLGTNVVTLKLPSLETKTYVLGVDNLTAASYSDRFAIDKPEFTTGTNKGSGQVVITEFDNNKGTISGTFKFTAVNTNAEDLENPSVTFTEGVFYKIPYTPLVNFNN
;
A
#
# COMPACT_ATOMS: atom_id res chain seq x y z
N MET A 1 56.89 -0.77 32.55
CA MET A 1 55.71 -0.07 33.01
C MET A 1 55.15 1.00 32.01
N LEU A 2 55.97 1.57 31.12
CA LEU A 2 55.47 2.53 30.11
C LEU A 2 54.80 1.84 28.89
N GLU A 3 55.20 0.65 28.48
CA GLU A 3 54.67 -0.03 27.28
C GLU A 3 53.23 -0.54 27.49
N THR A 4 52.88 -0.99 28.66
CA THR A 4 51.50 -1.44 29.00
C THR A 4 50.51 -0.31 28.98
N TYR A 5 50.93 0.93 29.29
CA TYR A 5 50.07 2.09 29.28
C TYR A 5 49.72 2.57 27.86
N HIS A 6 50.65 2.43 26.91
CA HIS A 6 50.43 2.71 25.48
C HIS A 6 49.47 1.73 24.82
N PHE A 7 49.57 0.46 25.21
CA PHE A 7 48.69 -0.61 24.70
C PHE A 7 47.23 -0.40 25.13
N MET A 8 47.00 -0.08 26.40
CA MET A 8 45.66 0.17 26.94
C MET A 8 44.98 1.41 26.33
N LYS A 9 45.74 2.48 26.00
CA LYS A 9 45.18 3.68 25.32
C LYS A 9 44.60 3.35 23.94
N LYS A 10 45.28 2.49 23.15
CA LYS A 10 44.79 2.09 21.83
C LYS A 10 43.45 1.35 21.89
N TYR A 11 43.26 0.47 22.85
CA TYR A 11 41.99 -0.23 23.03
C TYR A 11 40.88 0.66 23.55
N TYR A 12 41.23 1.65 24.38
CA TYR A 12 40.27 2.64 24.87
C TYR A 12 39.71 3.51 23.73
N TYR A 13 40.55 3.97 22.81
CA TYR A 13 40.09 4.70 21.61
C TYR A 13 39.29 3.81 20.66
N LEU A 14 39.68 2.55 20.47
CA LEU A 14 38.91 1.58 19.68
C LEU A 14 37.51 1.35 20.26
N LEU A 15 37.42 1.20 21.59
CA LEU A 15 36.16 0.99 22.28
C LEU A 15 35.22 2.21 22.16
N ILE A 16 35.76 3.42 22.28
CA ILE A 16 35.02 4.68 22.06
C ILE A 16 34.52 4.77 20.61
N THR A 17 35.33 4.39 19.63
CA THR A 17 34.95 4.44 18.22
C THR A 17 33.82 3.46 17.91
N ILE A 18 33.82 2.27 18.53
CA ILE A 18 32.74 1.28 18.38
C ILE A 18 31.42 1.80 19.02
N PHE A 19 31.50 2.50 20.16
CA PHE A 19 30.32 3.09 20.80
C PHE A 19 29.72 4.24 20.00
N LEU A 20 30.54 5.00 19.25
CA LEU A 20 30.03 6.09 18.38
C LEU A 20 29.35 5.58 17.11
N LEU A 21 29.64 4.34 16.69
CA LEU A 21 29.00 3.71 15.52
C LEU A 21 27.67 3.01 15.87
N ALA A 22 27.38 2.75 17.14
CA ALA A 22 26.17 2.11 17.60
C ALA A 22 24.99 3.09 17.87
N SER A 23 25.19 4.40 17.68
CA SER A 23 24.19 5.45 17.95
C SER A 23 23.54 5.96 16.68
N CYS A 24 22.96 5.08 15.86
CA CYS A 24 22.09 5.51 14.78
C CYS A 24 20.91 4.52 14.65
N GLU A 25 20.08 4.44 15.67
CA GLU A 25 18.67 4.09 15.52
C GLU A 25 17.90 5.41 15.39
N GLU A 26 17.88 5.94 14.19
CA GLU A 26 16.84 6.91 13.85
C GLU A 26 15.53 6.12 13.74
N ASP A 27 14.67 6.28 14.72
CA ASP A 27 13.24 5.97 14.63
C ASP A 27 12.65 6.89 13.55
N ILE A 28 12.83 6.50 12.29
CA ILE A 28 12.21 7.20 11.15
C ILE A 28 10.72 6.95 11.26
N LYS A 29 10.04 7.77 12.04
CA LYS A 29 8.59 7.85 12.06
C LYS A 29 8.14 8.41 10.72
N PHE A 30 8.02 7.52 9.72
CA PHE A 30 7.36 7.85 8.47
C PHE A 30 5.88 8.19 8.76
N ASN A 31 5.63 9.43 9.10
CA ASN A 31 4.28 9.96 9.28
C ASN A 31 3.68 10.45 7.94
N THR A 32 4.34 10.15 6.85
CA THR A 32 3.92 10.57 5.50
C THR A 32 2.99 9.53 4.92
N PRO A 33 1.78 9.90 4.52
CA PRO A 33 0.87 8.98 3.84
C PRO A 33 1.54 8.35 2.60
N ALA A 34 1.27 7.07 2.37
CA ALA A 34 1.85 6.34 1.25
C ALA A 34 0.86 5.30 0.70
N PHE A 35 0.85 5.15 -0.61
CA PHE A 35 0.23 4.03 -1.30
C PHE A 35 1.26 3.48 -2.29
N GLN A 36 1.77 2.27 -2.04
CA GLN A 36 2.88 1.70 -2.81
C GLN A 36 2.81 0.17 -2.85
N SER A 37 3.51 -0.43 -3.82
CA SER A 37 3.55 -1.88 -4.02
C SER A 37 4.67 -2.26 -5.00
N LEU A 38 4.81 -3.56 -5.28
CA LEU A 38 5.47 -4.05 -6.48
C LEU A 38 4.37 -4.40 -7.52
N LYS A 39 4.40 -3.78 -8.69
CA LYS A 39 3.58 -4.14 -9.85
C LYS A 39 4.43 -5.00 -10.79
N ASP A 40 4.07 -6.26 -10.98
CA ASP A 40 4.84 -7.21 -11.80
C ASP A 40 6.35 -7.19 -11.44
N ASN A 41 6.65 -7.19 -10.12
CA ASN A 41 7.98 -7.08 -9.51
C ASN A 41 8.72 -5.74 -9.75
N VAL A 42 8.06 -4.72 -10.29
CA VAL A 42 8.60 -3.36 -10.44
C VAL A 42 8.00 -2.45 -9.36
N PHE A 43 8.84 -1.66 -8.71
CA PHE A 43 8.37 -0.73 -7.67
C PHE A 43 7.40 0.29 -8.26
N TRP A 44 6.23 0.39 -7.65
CA TRP A 44 5.16 1.30 -8.00
C TRP A 44 4.71 2.09 -6.78
N ARG A 45 4.66 3.41 -6.88
CA ARG A 45 4.21 4.29 -5.81
C ARG A 45 3.29 5.37 -6.35
N ALA A 46 2.12 5.49 -5.75
CA ALA A 46 1.16 6.52 -6.08
C ALA A 46 1.69 7.93 -5.75
N GLN A 47 1.40 8.88 -6.63
CA GLN A 47 1.63 10.32 -6.43
C GLN A 47 0.40 10.98 -5.79
N ASN A 48 -0.78 10.40 -6.00
CA ASN A 48 -2.02 10.82 -5.36
C ASN A 48 -2.74 9.59 -4.81
N TYR A 49 -3.48 9.79 -3.73
CA TYR A 49 -4.20 8.71 -3.04
C TYR A 49 -5.40 9.28 -2.30
N SER A 50 -6.45 8.47 -2.15
CA SER A 50 -7.64 8.82 -1.39
C SER A 50 -8.35 7.57 -0.88
N ALA A 51 -9.11 7.73 0.20
CA ALA A 51 -10.09 6.76 0.64
C ALA A 51 -11.44 7.47 0.74
N GLN A 52 -12.47 6.95 0.09
CA GLN A 52 -13.79 7.57 0.03
C GLN A 52 -14.87 6.58 0.42
N ALA A 53 -15.82 7.03 1.26
CA ALA A 53 -16.98 6.24 1.58
C ALA A 53 -17.77 5.89 0.31
N LYS A 54 -18.28 4.69 0.26
CA LYS A 54 -19.12 4.19 -0.83
C LYS A 54 -20.59 4.32 -0.44
N ALA A 55 -21.44 4.77 -1.37
CA ALA A 55 -22.89 4.75 -1.19
C ALA A 55 -23.37 3.31 -0.93
N GLY A 56 -24.19 3.13 0.10
CA GLY A 56 -24.63 1.81 0.55
C GLY A 56 -23.63 1.07 1.46
N GLY A 57 -22.60 1.76 1.95
CA GLY A 57 -21.58 1.24 2.87
C GLY A 57 -20.28 0.83 2.19
N GLY A 58 -19.22 0.76 3.00
CA GLY A 58 -17.87 0.40 2.55
C GLY A 58 -17.02 1.57 2.11
N VAL A 59 -15.90 1.27 1.43
CA VAL A 59 -14.88 2.25 1.06
C VAL A 59 -14.22 1.90 -0.28
N TYR A 60 -13.86 2.94 -1.03
CA TYR A 60 -12.90 2.87 -2.13
C TYR A 60 -11.59 3.47 -1.65
N ILE A 61 -10.49 2.71 -1.72
CA ILE A 61 -9.13 3.18 -1.44
C ILE A 61 -8.40 3.19 -2.77
N SER A 62 -7.91 4.35 -3.20
CA SER A 62 -7.30 4.51 -4.52
C SER A 62 -5.92 5.13 -4.43
N GLY A 63 -5.01 4.68 -5.30
CA GLY A 63 -3.70 5.27 -5.54
C GLY A 63 -3.47 5.47 -7.02
N GLY A 64 -2.94 6.64 -7.42
CA GLY A 64 -2.69 7.01 -8.80
C GLY A 64 -1.23 7.40 -9.05
N LEU A 65 -0.65 6.92 -10.16
CA LEU A 65 0.66 7.29 -10.68
C LEU A 65 0.52 7.69 -12.14
N GLY A 66 0.60 9.00 -12.43
CA GLY A 66 0.29 9.51 -13.76
C GLY A 66 -1.15 9.14 -14.15
N THR A 67 -1.28 8.34 -15.20
CA THR A 67 -2.56 7.86 -15.74
C THR A 67 -3.04 6.54 -15.16
N ASN A 68 -2.14 5.86 -14.46
CA ASN A 68 -2.37 4.54 -13.86
C ASN A 68 -3.06 4.66 -12.51
N VAL A 69 -4.10 3.89 -12.28
CA VAL A 69 -4.87 3.92 -11.02
C VAL A 69 -5.10 2.50 -10.51
N VAL A 70 -4.75 2.29 -9.25
CA VAL A 70 -5.17 1.13 -8.46
C VAL A 70 -6.35 1.54 -7.59
N THR A 71 -7.41 0.73 -7.58
CA THR A 71 -8.57 0.95 -6.69
C THR A 71 -8.90 -0.35 -5.95
N LEU A 72 -9.00 -0.24 -4.63
CA LEU A 72 -9.45 -1.30 -3.72
C LEU A 72 -10.88 -0.95 -3.28
N LYS A 73 -11.83 -1.84 -3.55
CA LYS A 73 -13.24 -1.73 -3.17
C LYS A 73 -13.51 -2.70 -2.03
N LEU A 74 -13.93 -2.18 -0.88
CA LEU A 74 -14.21 -2.98 0.31
C LEU A 74 -15.63 -2.70 0.83
N PRO A 75 -16.32 -3.72 1.38
CA PRO A 75 -17.69 -3.58 1.88
C PRO A 75 -17.80 -2.88 3.24
N SER A 76 -16.71 -2.77 4.00
CA SER A 76 -16.68 -2.08 5.30
C SER A 76 -15.29 -1.52 5.62
N LEU A 77 -15.18 -0.76 6.72
CA LEU A 77 -13.93 -0.20 7.27
C LEU A 77 -13.37 -1.01 8.44
N GLU A 78 -13.91 -2.21 8.67
CA GLU A 78 -13.46 -3.05 9.77
C GLU A 78 -12.03 -3.52 9.59
N THR A 79 -11.30 -3.58 10.70
CA THR A 79 -9.93 -4.09 10.76
C THR A 79 -9.93 -5.61 10.62
N LYS A 80 -9.83 -6.07 9.38
CA LYS A 80 -9.84 -7.49 9.02
C LYS A 80 -9.24 -7.74 7.64
N THR A 81 -9.12 -9.00 7.28
CA THR A 81 -8.74 -9.44 5.93
C THR A 81 -9.99 -9.56 5.05
N TYR A 82 -9.92 -8.95 3.89
CA TYR A 82 -10.91 -9.03 2.81
C TYR A 82 -10.32 -9.87 1.67
N VAL A 83 -10.94 -11.00 1.37
CA VAL A 83 -10.49 -11.92 0.31
C VAL A 83 -11.03 -11.45 -1.04
N LEU A 84 -10.16 -11.41 -2.04
CA LEU A 84 -10.48 -11.04 -3.43
C LEU A 84 -10.72 -12.28 -4.29
N GLY A 85 -11.50 -12.14 -5.37
CA GLY A 85 -11.77 -13.23 -6.30
C GLY A 85 -12.98 -14.10 -5.92
N VAL A 86 -13.63 -13.83 -4.79
CA VAL A 86 -14.79 -14.62 -4.29
C VAL A 86 -16.10 -13.99 -4.76
N ASP A 87 -16.23 -12.69 -4.63
CA ASP A 87 -17.44 -11.93 -4.98
C ASP A 87 -17.09 -10.57 -5.61
N ASN A 88 -18.12 -9.78 -5.93
CA ASN A 88 -17.97 -8.44 -6.47
C ASN A 88 -18.13 -7.34 -5.40
N LEU A 89 -18.33 -7.70 -4.13
CA LEU A 89 -18.40 -6.74 -3.03
C LEU A 89 -17.00 -6.29 -2.62
N THR A 90 -16.07 -7.26 -2.63
CA THR A 90 -14.64 -7.05 -2.40
C THR A 90 -13.89 -7.20 -3.72
N ALA A 91 -13.31 -6.13 -4.23
CA ALA A 91 -12.62 -6.14 -5.50
C ALA A 91 -11.39 -5.23 -5.50
N ALA A 92 -10.41 -5.57 -6.34
CA ALA A 92 -9.29 -4.71 -6.68
C ALA A 92 -9.27 -4.52 -8.19
N SER A 93 -8.92 -3.32 -8.64
CA SER A 93 -8.75 -3.02 -10.06
C SER A 93 -7.51 -2.19 -10.31
N TYR A 94 -6.97 -2.32 -11.51
CA TYR A 94 -5.91 -1.49 -12.05
C TYR A 94 -6.30 -1.06 -13.45
N SER A 95 -6.15 0.23 -13.76
CA SER A 95 -6.45 0.76 -15.09
C SER A 95 -5.41 1.80 -15.50
N ASP A 96 -5.13 1.88 -16.80
CA ASP A 96 -4.46 3.00 -17.44
C ASP A 96 -5.49 3.82 -18.22
N ARG A 97 -5.76 5.04 -17.75
CA ARG A 97 -6.84 5.89 -18.27
C ARG A 97 -6.52 6.53 -19.62
N PHE A 98 -5.24 6.59 -20.01
CA PHE A 98 -4.80 7.26 -21.25
C PHE A 98 -4.19 6.33 -22.28
N ALA A 99 -4.01 5.04 -22.00
CA ALA A 99 -3.68 4.08 -23.03
C ALA A 99 -4.79 4.06 -24.10
N ILE A 100 -4.41 3.87 -25.35
CA ILE A 100 -5.35 3.85 -26.49
C ILE A 100 -6.43 2.78 -26.25
N ASP A 101 -6.03 1.62 -25.74
CA ASP A 101 -6.91 0.47 -25.49
C ASP A 101 -7.50 0.47 -24.07
N LYS A 102 -7.14 1.46 -23.24
CA LYS A 102 -7.60 1.62 -21.83
C LYS A 102 -7.66 0.29 -21.08
N PRO A 103 -6.54 -0.43 -20.96
CA PRO A 103 -6.54 -1.73 -20.31
C PRO A 103 -7.06 -1.59 -18.89
N GLU A 104 -8.02 -2.41 -18.55
CA GLU A 104 -8.60 -2.51 -17.23
C GLU A 104 -8.48 -3.95 -16.73
N PHE A 105 -7.90 -4.09 -15.55
CA PHE A 105 -7.74 -5.37 -14.86
C PHE A 105 -8.57 -5.35 -13.59
N THR A 106 -9.29 -6.42 -13.31
CA THR A 106 -10.14 -6.49 -12.12
C THR A 106 -10.13 -7.87 -11.49
N THR A 107 -10.37 -7.89 -10.18
CA THR A 107 -10.82 -9.08 -9.47
C THR A 107 -12.34 -9.04 -9.31
N GLY A 108 -12.96 -10.17 -9.08
CA GLY A 108 -14.41 -10.29 -8.88
C GLY A 108 -14.81 -11.74 -8.73
N THR A 109 -16.09 -12.07 -8.84
CA THR A 109 -16.57 -13.44 -8.71
C THR A 109 -15.87 -14.37 -9.69
N ASN A 110 -15.11 -15.33 -9.16
CA ASN A 110 -14.29 -16.28 -9.92
C ASN A 110 -13.25 -15.62 -10.86
N LYS A 111 -12.84 -14.39 -10.59
CA LYS A 111 -11.85 -13.65 -11.40
C LYS A 111 -10.75 -13.10 -10.51
N GLY A 112 -9.50 -13.40 -10.87
CA GLY A 112 -8.35 -12.98 -10.12
C GLY A 112 -8.30 -13.57 -8.71
N SER A 113 -7.41 -13.07 -7.87
CA SER A 113 -7.25 -13.53 -6.48
C SER A 113 -6.48 -12.50 -5.66
N GLY A 114 -6.46 -12.68 -4.35
CA GLY A 114 -5.67 -11.86 -3.45
C GLY A 114 -6.39 -11.51 -2.16
N GLN A 115 -5.89 -10.47 -1.51
CA GLN A 115 -6.47 -9.95 -0.27
C GLN A 115 -6.12 -8.50 -0.05
N VAL A 116 -6.99 -7.83 0.70
CA VAL A 116 -6.73 -6.52 1.32
C VAL A 116 -6.90 -6.68 2.81
N VAL A 117 -5.97 -6.13 3.59
CA VAL A 117 -6.05 -6.15 5.05
C VAL A 117 -6.13 -4.71 5.54
N ILE A 118 -7.21 -4.32 6.19
CA ILE A 118 -7.25 -3.08 6.96
C ILE A 118 -6.61 -3.37 8.30
N THR A 119 -5.50 -2.69 8.62
CA THR A 119 -4.79 -2.82 9.89
C THR A 119 -5.19 -1.76 10.89
N GLU A 120 -5.64 -0.58 10.40
CA GLU A 120 -6.05 0.53 11.24
C GLU A 120 -7.07 1.41 10.49
N PHE A 121 -8.12 1.81 11.20
CA PHE A 121 -8.99 2.91 10.81
C PHE A 121 -9.09 3.89 11.99
N ASP A 122 -8.44 5.05 11.84
CA ASP A 122 -8.45 6.13 12.85
C ASP A 122 -9.57 7.13 12.50
N ASN A 123 -10.72 6.98 13.13
CA ASN A 123 -11.87 7.84 12.90
C ASN A 123 -11.63 9.29 13.36
N ASN A 124 -10.75 9.51 14.36
CA ASN A 124 -10.47 10.85 14.87
C ASN A 124 -9.60 11.64 13.91
N LYS A 125 -8.62 10.98 13.29
CA LYS A 125 -7.74 11.59 12.30
C LYS A 125 -8.29 11.47 10.87
N GLY A 126 -9.36 10.69 10.68
CA GLY A 126 -9.90 10.42 9.35
C GLY A 126 -8.88 9.75 8.44
N THR A 127 -8.22 8.68 8.91
CA THR A 127 -7.20 7.98 8.11
C THR A 127 -7.37 6.47 8.15
N ILE A 128 -6.97 5.80 7.07
CA ILE A 128 -7.00 4.35 6.94
C ILE A 128 -5.62 3.83 6.55
N SER A 129 -5.21 2.70 7.15
CA SER A 129 -3.95 2.01 6.88
C SER A 129 -4.18 0.52 6.66
N GLY A 130 -3.31 -0.10 5.86
CA GLY A 130 -3.37 -1.53 5.63
C GLY A 130 -2.41 -2.01 4.56
N THR A 131 -2.61 -3.25 4.14
CA THR A 131 -1.80 -3.92 3.12
C THR A 131 -2.69 -4.54 2.06
N PHE A 132 -2.10 -4.81 0.88
CA PHE A 132 -2.81 -5.51 -0.19
C PHE A 132 -1.86 -6.34 -1.04
N LYS A 133 -2.39 -7.39 -1.62
CA LYS A 133 -1.77 -8.14 -2.70
C LYS A 133 -2.88 -8.73 -3.57
N PHE A 134 -2.72 -8.69 -4.88
CA PHE A 134 -3.71 -9.27 -5.79
C PHE A 134 -3.12 -9.55 -7.17
N THR A 135 -3.76 -10.50 -7.86
CA THR A 135 -3.64 -10.70 -9.29
C THR A 135 -5.00 -10.41 -9.90
N ALA A 136 -5.07 -9.39 -10.75
CA ALA A 136 -6.28 -9.00 -11.48
C ALA A 136 -6.20 -9.46 -12.93
N VAL A 137 -7.33 -9.86 -13.50
CA VAL A 137 -7.46 -10.37 -14.86
C VAL A 137 -7.90 -9.24 -15.78
N ASN A 138 -7.34 -9.19 -16.98
CA ASN A 138 -7.74 -8.23 -18.01
C ASN A 138 -9.23 -8.38 -18.33
N THR A 139 -9.95 -7.27 -18.40
CA THR A 139 -11.38 -7.28 -18.78
C THR A 139 -11.57 -7.55 -20.28
N ASN A 140 -10.56 -7.24 -21.11
CA ASN A 140 -10.50 -7.64 -22.51
C ASN A 140 -9.89 -9.05 -22.61
N ALA A 141 -10.72 -10.05 -22.81
CA ALA A 141 -10.28 -11.45 -22.94
C ALA A 141 -9.50 -11.73 -24.25
N GLU A 142 -9.53 -10.82 -25.22
CA GLU A 142 -8.81 -10.94 -26.49
C GLU A 142 -7.37 -10.43 -26.40
N ASP A 143 -7.02 -9.68 -25.35
CA ASP A 143 -5.66 -9.23 -25.09
C ASP A 143 -4.85 -10.36 -24.42
N LEU A 144 -4.32 -11.25 -25.28
CA LEU A 144 -3.49 -12.39 -24.82
C LEU A 144 -2.07 -11.99 -24.43
N GLU A 145 -1.61 -10.79 -24.77
CA GLU A 145 -0.29 -10.31 -24.40
C GLU A 145 -0.27 -9.83 -22.94
N ASN A 146 -1.39 -9.26 -22.47
CA ASN A 146 -1.51 -8.75 -21.11
C ASN A 146 -2.72 -9.38 -20.39
N PRO A 147 -2.71 -10.70 -20.12
CA PRO A 147 -3.88 -11.38 -19.57
C PRO A 147 -4.16 -11.03 -18.11
N SER A 148 -3.16 -10.56 -17.38
CA SER A 148 -3.28 -10.22 -15.95
C SER A 148 -2.19 -9.24 -15.51
N VAL A 149 -2.41 -8.63 -14.34
CA VAL A 149 -1.43 -7.81 -13.63
C VAL A 149 -1.36 -8.26 -12.18
N THR A 150 -0.15 -8.28 -11.61
CA THR A 150 0.06 -8.72 -10.23
C THR A 150 0.64 -7.60 -9.38
N PHE A 151 0.02 -7.37 -8.23
CA PHE A 151 0.50 -6.46 -7.20
C PHE A 151 0.88 -7.25 -5.95
N THR A 152 2.12 -7.09 -5.48
CA THR A 152 2.64 -7.69 -4.25
C THR A 152 3.21 -6.63 -3.33
N GLU A 153 3.38 -6.97 -2.04
CA GLU A 153 3.95 -6.07 -1.02
C GLU A 153 3.24 -4.70 -0.94
N GLY A 154 1.96 -4.70 -1.26
CA GLY A 154 1.16 -3.48 -1.27
C GLY A 154 0.93 -2.94 0.14
N VAL A 155 1.14 -1.64 0.30
CA VAL A 155 0.89 -0.90 1.54
C VAL A 155 0.11 0.37 1.22
N PHE A 156 -0.95 0.62 1.99
CA PHE A 156 -1.56 1.93 2.10
C PHE A 156 -1.47 2.38 3.57
N TYR A 157 -0.92 3.55 3.78
CA TYR A 157 -0.59 4.04 5.12
C TYR A 157 -1.11 5.45 5.32
N LYS A 158 -1.95 5.63 6.33
CA LYS A 158 -2.57 6.91 6.72
C LYS A 158 -3.22 7.64 5.54
N ILE A 159 -3.88 6.90 4.66
CA ILE A 159 -4.61 7.50 3.53
C ILE A 159 -5.79 8.31 4.09
N PRO A 160 -5.93 9.59 3.70
CA PRO A 160 -7.06 10.42 4.12
C PRO A 160 -8.40 9.81 3.69
N TYR A 161 -9.30 9.65 4.65
CA TYR A 161 -10.65 9.12 4.44
C TYR A 161 -11.68 10.26 4.39
N THR A 162 -12.49 10.26 3.35
CA THR A 162 -13.59 11.20 3.17
C THR A 162 -14.92 10.45 3.35
N PRO A 163 -15.70 10.77 4.40
CA PRO A 163 -17.04 10.21 4.59
C PRO A 163 -18.01 10.74 3.54
N LEU A 164 -19.14 10.03 3.37
CA LEU A 164 -20.26 10.59 2.59
C LEU A 164 -20.81 11.83 3.27
N VAL A 165 -20.92 12.91 2.53
CA VAL A 165 -21.63 14.10 3.00
C VAL A 165 -23.12 13.86 2.79
N ASN A 166 -23.88 13.67 3.86
CA ASN A 166 -25.33 13.66 3.81
C ASN A 166 -25.82 15.12 3.78
N PHE A 167 -26.22 15.59 2.64
CA PHE A 167 -26.99 16.84 2.54
C PHE A 167 -28.43 16.55 2.98
N ASN A 168 -28.66 16.47 4.29
CA ASN A 168 -30.01 16.54 4.81
C ASN A 168 -30.39 18.03 4.84
N ASN A 169 -31.18 18.45 3.83
CA ASN A 169 -31.97 19.68 3.89
C ASN A 169 -33.22 19.47 4.74
#